data_8669af3072baccdb583b006225dee262
#
_entry.id   8669af3072baccdb583b006225dee262
#
_cell.length_a   1.000
_cell.length_b   1.000
_cell.length_c   1.000
_cell.angle_alpha   90.00
_cell.angle_beta   90.00
_cell.angle_gamma   90.00
#
_symmetry.space_group_name_H-M   'P 1'
#
loop_
_entity.id
_entity.type
_entity.pdbx_description
1 polymer ?
#
loop_
_entity_poly.entity_id
_entity_poly.type
_entity_poly.pdbx_seq_one_letter_code
_entity_poly.pdbx_strand_id
1 'polypeptide(L)'
;MKIFIVNLQSSVDRRERMKFLLAEKGITDYEFIEAVDGRKMSEEEQEHVFDQKKAFQWYGRICRPGEIGCTLSHQKCYRKMVDEGIDVALILEDDIEIRLNDLQDRLLNLKCLLEFSSPLVLLLSGGYWYKSFENYKSAGRIATVYDAYYTHAYMINLEAARSIIEQYPFILADDWKFIRDKGVKLRACLPHLIDQQEVLASGIYENNENRGMNKMNMPLIHRIHMYWIGGVKKILAYLGRFENC
;
A
#
# COMPACT_ATOMS: atom_id res chain seq x y z
N MET A 1 -8.36 -3.65 16.81
CA MET A 1 -7.83 -3.33 15.46
C MET A 1 -8.81 -2.39 14.82
N LYS A 2 -8.35 -1.25 14.33
CA LYS A 2 -9.19 -0.34 13.54
C LYS A 2 -9.16 -0.73 12.06
N ILE A 3 -10.25 -0.41 11.33
CA ILE A 3 -10.33 -0.63 9.89
C ILE A 3 -10.57 0.73 9.25
N PHE A 4 -9.66 1.14 8.39
CA PHE A 4 -9.73 2.38 7.62
C PHE A 4 -10.01 2.07 6.16
N ILE A 5 -10.93 2.81 5.55
CA ILE A 5 -11.25 2.70 4.12
C ILE A 5 -10.93 4.05 3.48
N VAL A 6 -9.93 4.05 2.61
CA VAL A 6 -9.54 5.23 1.86
C VAL A 6 -10.51 5.41 0.69
N ASN A 7 -11.26 6.51 0.69
CA ASN A 7 -12.29 6.77 -0.32
C ASN A 7 -12.40 8.26 -0.61
N LEU A 8 -12.44 8.62 -1.90
CA LEU A 8 -12.71 9.99 -2.32
C LEU A 8 -14.16 10.38 -1.99
N GLN A 9 -14.37 11.58 -1.45
CA GLN A 9 -15.69 12.08 -1.14
C GLN A 9 -16.65 12.07 -2.35
N SER A 10 -16.11 12.29 -3.55
CA SER A 10 -16.85 12.25 -4.80
C SER A 10 -17.20 10.83 -5.28
N SER A 11 -16.55 9.78 -4.74
CA SER A 11 -16.77 8.39 -5.15
C SER A 11 -17.85 7.72 -4.30
N VAL A 12 -19.07 8.25 -4.38
CA VAL A 12 -20.22 7.81 -3.56
C VAL A 12 -20.58 6.36 -3.85
N ASP A 13 -20.61 5.95 -5.12
CA ASP A 13 -20.96 4.57 -5.51
C ASP A 13 -19.97 3.55 -4.95
N ARG A 14 -18.66 3.86 -4.98
CA ARG A 14 -17.63 3.02 -4.37
C ARG A 14 -17.80 2.94 -2.85
N ARG A 15 -18.15 4.05 -2.21
CA ARG A 15 -18.41 4.10 -0.78
C ARG A 15 -19.59 3.20 -0.38
N GLU A 16 -20.72 3.28 -1.09
CA GLU A 16 -21.89 2.43 -0.83
C GLU A 16 -21.58 0.95 -1.10
N ARG A 17 -20.86 0.66 -2.17
CA ARG A 17 -20.40 -0.69 -2.47
C ARG A 17 -19.52 -1.26 -1.33
N MET A 18 -18.59 -0.48 -0.81
CA MET A 18 -17.73 -0.92 0.30
C MET A 18 -18.55 -1.20 1.57
N LYS A 19 -19.56 -0.38 1.88
CA LYS A 19 -20.48 -0.64 3.01
C LYS A 19 -21.18 -1.97 2.86
N PHE A 20 -21.69 -2.25 1.66
CA PHE A 20 -22.37 -3.52 1.36
C PHE A 20 -21.39 -4.70 1.48
N LEU A 21 -20.23 -4.62 0.83
CA LEU A 21 -19.20 -5.65 0.85
C LEU A 21 -18.76 -6.02 2.28
N LEU A 22 -18.51 -5.02 3.13
CA LEU A 22 -18.10 -5.24 4.51
C LEU A 22 -19.23 -5.81 5.37
N ALA A 23 -20.47 -5.36 5.17
CA ALA A 23 -21.63 -5.90 5.86
C ALA A 23 -21.85 -7.39 5.55
N GLU A 24 -21.68 -7.80 4.28
CA GLU A 24 -21.73 -9.23 3.89
C GLU A 24 -20.66 -10.08 4.58
N LYS A 25 -19.52 -9.48 4.94
CA LYS A 25 -18.43 -10.14 5.69
C LYS A 25 -18.55 -9.97 7.20
N GLY A 26 -19.65 -9.42 7.71
CA GLY A 26 -19.89 -9.20 9.14
C GLY A 26 -19.01 -8.10 9.77
N ILE A 27 -18.37 -7.27 8.95
CA ILE A 27 -17.50 -6.18 9.39
C ILE A 27 -18.32 -4.90 9.51
N THR A 28 -18.55 -4.43 10.73
CA THR A 28 -19.38 -3.26 11.02
C THR A 28 -18.63 -2.10 11.68
N ASP A 29 -17.47 -2.37 12.31
CA ASP A 29 -16.63 -1.33 12.94
C ASP A 29 -15.51 -0.93 11.99
N TYR A 30 -15.75 0.10 11.19
CA TYR A 30 -14.79 0.69 10.26
C TYR A 30 -15.00 2.20 10.13
N GLU A 31 -14.00 2.89 9.61
CA GLU A 31 -14.01 4.33 9.39
C GLU A 31 -13.57 4.65 7.96
N PHE A 32 -14.32 5.52 7.27
CA PHE A 32 -13.89 6.08 6.00
C PHE A 32 -12.92 7.24 6.25
N ILE A 33 -11.73 7.11 5.69
CA ILE A 33 -10.74 8.20 5.63
C ILE A 33 -10.95 8.93 4.31
N GLU A 34 -11.28 10.21 4.39
CA GLU A 34 -11.44 11.05 3.20
C GLU A 34 -10.12 11.17 2.45
N ALA A 35 -10.09 10.57 1.27
CA ALA A 35 -8.92 10.56 0.39
C ALA A 35 -8.65 11.95 -0.20
N VAL A 36 -7.39 12.23 -0.45
CA VAL A 36 -6.95 13.46 -1.13
C VAL A 36 -7.05 13.26 -2.63
N ASP A 37 -7.86 14.08 -3.30
CA ASP A 37 -7.90 14.11 -4.76
C ASP A 37 -6.79 15.04 -5.29
N GLY A 38 -5.60 14.46 -5.52
CA GLY A 38 -4.46 15.22 -6.02
C GLY A 38 -4.71 15.91 -7.39
N ARG A 39 -5.68 15.44 -8.16
CA ARG A 39 -6.06 16.03 -9.46
C ARG A 39 -6.78 17.38 -9.32
N LYS A 40 -7.37 17.64 -8.14
CA LYS A 40 -8.02 18.91 -7.80
C LYS A 40 -7.07 19.92 -7.19
N MET A 41 -5.84 19.51 -6.87
CA MET A 41 -4.82 20.39 -6.31
C MET A 41 -4.10 21.14 -7.43
N SER A 42 -3.85 22.43 -7.22
CA SER A 42 -2.95 23.20 -8.06
C SER A 42 -1.50 22.68 -7.95
N GLU A 43 -0.63 23.05 -8.90
CA GLU A 43 0.79 22.69 -8.83
C GLU A 43 1.45 23.25 -7.57
N GLU A 44 1.11 24.47 -7.16
CA GLU A 44 1.61 25.11 -5.95
C GLU A 44 1.18 24.34 -4.68
N GLU A 45 -0.08 23.92 -4.59
CA GLU A 45 -0.58 23.08 -3.49
C GLU A 45 0.13 21.74 -3.43
N GLN A 46 0.36 21.10 -4.60
CA GLN A 46 1.09 19.83 -4.67
C GLN A 46 2.54 19.99 -4.18
N GLU A 47 3.23 21.05 -4.63
CA GLU A 47 4.60 21.36 -4.20
C GLU A 47 4.70 21.68 -2.72
N HIS A 48 3.65 22.23 -2.11
CA HIS A 48 3.61 22.50 -0.67
C HIS A 48 3.52 21.24 0.20
N VAL A 49 2.90 20.16 -0.28
CA VAL A 49 2.62 18.95 0.50
C VAL A 49 3.42 17.73 0.08
N PHE A 50 4.13 17.80 -1.06
CA PHE A 50 4.90 16.69 -1.61
C PHE A 50 6.19 17.17 -2.28
N ASP A 51 7.34 16.62 -1.88
CA ASP A 51 8.66 17.00 -2.43
C ASP A 51 8.88 16.39 -3.83
N GLN A 52 8.31 17.02 -4.84
CA GLN A 52 8.38 16.60 -6.23
C GLN A 52 9.83 16.59 -6.77
N LYS A 53 10.71 17.47 -6.25
CA LYS A 53 12.12 17.52 -6.68
C LYS A 53 12.87 16.28 -6.22
N LYS A 54 12.68 15.90 -4.95
CA LYS A 54 13.28 14.70 -4.37
C LYS A 54 12.69 13.43 -4.98
N ALA A 55 11.37 13.41 -5.21
CA ALA A 55 10.69 12.32 -5.92
C ALA A 55 11.22 12.16 -7.36
N PHE A 56 11.47 13.25 -8.08
CA PHE A 56 12.08 13.21 -9.41
C PHE A 56 13.48 12.56 -9.39
N GLN A 57 14.31 12.91 -8.42
CA GLN A 57 15.63 12.26 -8.24
C GLN A 57 15.51 10.78 -7.92
N TRP A 58 14.45 10.39 -7.19
CA TRP A 58 14.21 9.00 -6.79
C TRP A 58 13.61 8.16 -7.93
N TYR A 59 12.56 8.66 -8.60
CA TYR A 59 11.83 7.92 -9.63
C TYR A 59 12.26 8.20 -11.05
N GLY A 60 13.11 9.23 -11.30
CA GLY A 60 13.50 9.67 -12.64
C GLY A 60 12.35 10.24 -13.47
N ARG A 61 11.24 10.56 -12.84
CA ARG A 61 10.03 11.13 -13.43
C ARG A 61 9.28 12.02 -12.43
N ILE A 62 8.40 12.85 -12.94
CA ILE A 62 7.45 13.60 -12.11
C ILE A 62 6.34 12.63 -11.65
N CYS A 63 6.00 12.68 -10.37
CA CYS A 63 4.86 11.92 -9.82
C CYS A 63 3.55 12.56 -10.28
N ARG A 64 2.58 11.72 -10.63
CA ARG A 64 1.27 12.17 -11.10
C ARG A 64 0.44 12.70 -9.92
N PRO A 65 -0.48 13.65 -10.17
CA PRO A 65 -1.35 14.16 -9.12
C PRO A 65 -2.14 13.08 -8.36
N GLY A 66 -2.63 12.04 -9.07
CA GLY A 66 -3.31 10.91 -8.43
C GLY A 66 -2.40 10.08 -7.52
N GLU A 67 -1.12 9.88 -7.90
CA GLU A 67 -0.12 9.19 -7.06
C GLU A 67 0.20 9.98 -5.79
N ILE A 68 0.28 11.31 -5.91
CA ILE A 68 0.46 12.23 -4.77
C ILE A 68 -0.77 12.14 -3.86
N GLY A 69 -1.97 12.23 -4.41
CA GLY A 69 -3.22 12.12 -3.66
C GLY A 69 -3.34 10.77 -2.91
N CYS A 70 -3.00 9.66 -3.56
CA CYS A 70 -2.93 8.34 -2.92
C CYS A 70 -1.94 8.34 -1.75
N THR A 71 -0.72 8.84 -1.95
CA THR A 71 0.30 8.93 -0.90
C THR A 71 -0.19 9.74 0.30
N LEU A 72 -0.75 10.92 0.07
CA LEU A 72 -1.27 11.78 1.12
C LEU A 72 -2.46 11.12 1.88
N SER A 73 -3.27 10.35 1.17
CA SER A 73 -4.41 9.62 1.76
C SER A 73 -3.93 8.54 2.75
N HIS A 74 -2.93 7.73 2.35
CA HIS A 74 -2.32 6.75 3.24
C HIS A 74 -1.58 7.41 4.41
N GLN A 75 -0.91 8.54 4.19
CA GLN A 75 -0.29 9.34 5.26
C GLN A 75 -1.32 9.84 6.29
N LYS A 76 -2.57 10.16 5.88
CA LYS A 76 -3.66 10.47 6.83
C LYS A 76 -3.97 9.29 7.75
N CYS A 77 -4.03 8.06 7.20
CA CYS A 77 -4.23 6.85 8.02
C CYS A 77 -3.11 6.69 9.06
N TYR A 78 -1.85 6.87 8.64
CA TYR A 78 -0.70 6.74 9.54
C TYR A 78 -0.69 7.80 10.63
N ARG A 79 -0.98 9.07 10.29
CA ARG A 79 -1.10 10.16 11.27
C ARG A 79 -2.20 9.85 12.30
N LYS A 80 -3.38 9.45 11.83
CA LYS A 80 -4.47 9.06 12.72
C LYS A 80 -4.08 7.93 13.67
N MET A 81 -3.35 6.91 13.18
CA MET A 81 -2.84 5.84 14.05
C MET A 81 -1.91 6.39 15.13
N VAL A 82 -1.01 7.30 14.76
CA VAL A 82 -0.05 7.90 15.72
C VAL A 82 -0.74 8.81 16.71
N ASP A 83 -1.64 9.66 16.24
CA ASP A 83 -2.35 10.66 17.07
C ASP A 83 -3.29 10.00 18.08
N GLU A 84 -3.96 8.90 17.68
CA GLU A 84 -4.93 8.19 18.53
C GLU A 84 -4.32 6.96 19.25
N GLY A 85 -3.03 6.65 19.04
CA GLY A 85 -2.37 5.52 19.67
C GLY A 85 -2.96 4.17 19.24
N ILE A 86 -3.29 4.02 17.94
CA ILE A 86 -3.89 2.79 17.39
C ILE A 86 -2.79 1.78 17.12
N ASP A 87 -2.73 0.71 17.90
CA ASP A 87 -1.66 -0.31 17.83
C ASP A 87 -1.61 -1.03 16.47
N VAL A 88 -2.78 -1.39 15.90
CA VAL A 88 -2.90 -2.11 14.63
C VAL A 88 -4.09 -1.59 13.84
N ALA A 89 -3.87 -1.28 12.57
CA ALA A 89 -4.93 -0.96 11.62
C ALA A 89 -4.91 -1.88 10.41
N LEU A 90 -6.10 -2.15 9.85
CA LEU A 90 -6.32 -2.64 8.50
C LEU A 90 -6.64 -1.42 7.62
N ILE A 91 -5.91 -1.23 6.54
CA ILE A 91 -6.13 -0.16 5.58
C ILE A 91 -6.57 -0.78 4.26
N LEU A 92 -7.71 -0.31 3.73
CA LEU A 92 -8.34 -0.78 2.51
C LEU A 92 -8.56 0.39 1.56
N GLU A 93 -8.35 0.18 0.27
CA GLU A 93 -8.85 1.07 -0.78
C GLU A 93 -10.31 0.74 -1.13
N ASP A 94 -11.00 1.63 -1.82
CA ASP A 94 -12.44 1.53 -2.09
C ASP A 94 -12.80 0.70 -3.33
N ASP A 95 -11.80 0.10 -3.99
CA ASP A 95 -11.95 -0.73 -5.19
C ASP A 95 -11.53 -2.20 -4.98
N ILE A 96 -11.49 -2.65 -3.74
CA ILE A 96 -11.17 -4.04 -3.40
C ILE A 96 -12.32 -5.01 -3.64
N GLU A 97 -11.97 -6.29 -3.81
CA GLU A 97 -12.87 -7.44 -3.80
C GLU A 97 -12.48 -8.43 -2.71
N ILE A 98 -13.45 -8.94 -1.96
CA ILE A 98 -13.25 -9.94 -0.90
C ILE A 98 -14.00 -11.22 -1.26
N ARG A 99 -13.26 -12.23 -1.71
CA ARG A 99 -13.85 -13.52 -2.11
C ARG A 99 -14.03 -14.48 -0.94
N LEU A 100 -13.26 -14.30 0.14
CA LEU A 100 -13.26 -15.18 1.31
C LEU A 100 -14.46 -14.94 2.23
N ASN A 101 -15.06 -16.02 2.72
CA ASN A 101 -16.14 -15.92 3.71
C ASN A 101 -15.64 -15.86 5.16
N ASP A 102 -14.41 -16.33 5.42
CA ASP A 102 -13.77 -16.40 6.74
C ASP A 102 -12.76 -15.26 6.98
N LEU A 103 -12.89 -14.14 6.25
CA LEU A 103 -11.94 -13.03 6.33
C LEU A 103 -11.79 -12.51 7.76
N GLN A 104 -12.89 -12.33 8.50
CA GLN A 104 -12.86 -11.76 9.85
C GLN A 104 -12.03 -12.61 10.80
N ASP A 105 -12.20 -13.93 10.78
CA ASP A 105 -11.43 -14.86 11.60
C ASP A 105 -9.96 -14.86 11.22
N ARG A 106 -9.64 -14.78 9.94
CA ARG A 106 -8.26 -14.66 9.47
C ARG A 106 -7.61 -13.38 9.94
N LEU A 107 -8.30 -12.24 9.84
CA LEU A 107 -7.80 -10.94 10.31
C LEU A 107 -7.51 -10.96 11.81
N LEU A 108 -8.35 -11.58 12.62
CA LEU A 108 -8.12 -11.75 14.06
C LEU A 108 -6.85 -12.58 14.35
N ASN A 109 -6.66 -13.68 13.63
CA ASN A 109 -5.45 -14.50 13.76
C ASN A 109 -4.18 -13.76 13.29
N LEU A 110 -4.28 -12.98 12.20
CA LEU A 110 -3.17 -12.21 11.65
C LEU A 110 -2.80 -11.01 12.53
N LYS A 111 -3.75 -10.44 13.25
CA LYS A 111 -3.51 -9.32 14.18
C LYS A 111 -2.40 -9.66 15.18
N CYS A 112 -2.35 -10.90 15.67
CA CYS A 112 -1.31 -11.34 16.60
C CYS A 112 0.13 -11.21 16.04
N LEU A 113 0.32 -11.23 14.70
CA LEU A 113 1.63 -10.99 14.08
C LEU A 113 2.10 -9.55 14.23
N LEU A 114 1.15 -8.60 14.32
CA LEU A 114 1.40 -7.17 14.34
C LEU A 114 1.48 -6.59 15.77
N GLU A 115 1.16 -7.38 16.80
CA GLU A 115 1.20 -6.93 18.20
C GLU A 115 2.62 -6.87 18.80
N PHE A 116 3.65 -7.02 17.97
CA PHE A 116 5.04 -6.92 18.39
C PHE A 116 5.58 -5.50 18.18
N SER A 117 6.57 -5.14 19.00
CA SER A 117 7.20 -3.81 18.99
C SER A 117 8.08 -3.49 17.78
N SER A 118 8.23 -4.41 16.83
CA SER A 118 9.01 -4.15 15.61
C SER A 118 8.12 -3.63 14.48
N PRO A 119 8.57 -2.62 13.70
CA PRO A 119 7.81 -2.10 12.58
C PRO A 119 7.45 -3.20 11.59
N LEU A 120 6.14 -3.39 11.31
CA LEU A 120 5.64 -4.46 10.46
C LEU A 120 4.45 -3.99 9.62
N VAL A 121 4.52 -4.31 8.32
CA VAL A 121 3.40 -4.27 7.39
C VAL A 121 3.13 -5.67 6.88
N LEU A 122 1.86 -6.08 6.84
CA LEU A 122 1.38 -7.33 6.30
C LEU A 122 0.44 -7.05 5.12
N LEU A 123 0.90 -7.31 3.89
CA LEU A 123 0.10 -7.18 2.68
C LEU A 123 -0.95 -8.28 2.61
N LEU A 124 -2.18 -7.92 2.28
CA LEU A 124 -3.30 -8.83 2.07
C LEU A 124 -3.69 -8.96 0.60
N SER A 125 -3.24 -8.04 -0.25
CA SER A 125 -3.40 -8.09 -1.72
C SER A 125 -2.17 -8.67 -2.41
N GLY A 126 -2.32 -9.12 -3.66
CA GLY A 126 -1.26 -9.65 -4.51
C GLY A 126 -0.29 -8.58 -5.03
N GLY A 127 0.49 -8.94 -6.05
CA GLY A 127 1.46 -8.04 -6.68
C GLY A 127 2.81 -7.98 -5.96
N TYR A 128 3.30 -9.07 -5.38
CA TYR A 128 4.57 -9.06 -4.63
C TYR A 128 5.53 -10.20 -4.98
N TRP A 129 6.84 -9.93 -4.84
CA TRP A 129 7.93 -10.92 -4.88
C TRP A 129 8.36 -11.25 -3.46
N TYR A 130 8.58 -12.55 -3.18
CA TYR A 130 8.97 -13.01 -1.84
C TYR A 130 10.24 -13.87 -1.84
N LYS A 131 11.00 -13.81 -0.74
CA LYS A 131 12.23 -14.58 -0.54
C LYS A 131 11.96 -15.97 0.02
N SER A 132 11.05 -16.07 0.96
CA SER A 132 10.69 -17.27 1.71
C SER A 132 9.27 -17.13 2.23
N PHE A 133 8.72 -18.22 2.72
CA PHE A 133 7.46 -18.21 3.48
C PHE A 133 7.55 -19.19 4.65
N GLU A 134 6.66 -19.01 5.61
CA GLU A 134 6.47 -19.87 6.76
C GLU A 134 4.97 -20.21 6.92
N ASN A 135 4.67 -21.39 7.48
CA ASN A 135 3.30 -21.74 7.84
C ASN A 135 2.91 -21.03 9.13
N TYR A 136 1.73 -20.41 9.15
CA TYR A 136 1.25 -19.66 10.29
C TYR A 136 -0.17 -20.09 10.66
N LYS A 137 -0.26 -21.03 11.61
CA LYS A 137 -1.53 -21.53 12.20
C LYS A 137 -2.65 -21.67 11.15
N SER A 138 -3.85 -21.21 11.50
CA SER A 138 -5.03 -21.18 10.62
C SER A 138 -5.00 -20.07 9.55
N ALA A 139 -4.04 -19.14 9.61
CA ALA A 139 -3.95 -18.04 8.65
C ALA A 139 -3.25 -18.41 7.32
N GLY A 140 -2.73 -19.64 7.21
CA GLY A 140 -2.08 -20.13 6.00
C GLY A 140 -0.57 -19.86 5.99
N ARG A 141 -0.02 -19.43 4.85
CA ARG A 141 1.40 -19.13 4.71
C ARG A 141 1.62 -17.62 4.76
N ILE A 142 2.70 -17.20 5.41
CA ILE A 142 3.14 -15.81 5.48
C ILE A 142 4.48 -15.69 4.77
N ALA A 143 4.50 -14.92 3.71
CA ALA A 143 5.69 -14.67 2.89
C ALA A 143 6.55 -13.54 3.46
N THR A 144 7.88 -13.65 3.33
CA THR A 144 8.83 -12.56 3.54
C THR A 144 9.01 -11.82 2.22
N VAL A 145 8.43 -10.64 2.10
CA VAL A 145 8.37 -9.88 0.85
C VAL A 145 9.72 -9.24 0.53
N TYR A 146 10.10 -9.32 -0.73
CA TYR A 146 11.27 -8.62 -1.27
C TYR A 146 10.90 -7.26 -1.85
N ASP A 147 9.83 -7.21 -2.64
CA ASP A 147 9.28 -6.01 -3.25
C ASP A 147 7.81 -6.23 -3.58
N ALA A 148 7.01 -5.19 -3.64
CA ALA A 148 5.59 -5.28 -3.94
C ALA A 148 5.12 -4.03 -4.69
N TYR A 149 3.93 -4.15 -5.28
CA TYR A 149 3.14 -3.08 -5.85
C TYR A 149 1.81 -2.97 -5.11
N TYR A 150 1.12 -1.86 -5.33
CA TYR A 150 -0.24 -1.60 -4.87
C TYR A 150 -0.40 -1.44 -3.35
N THR A 151 -1.41 -0.71 -2.99
CA THR A 151 -1.79 -0.39 -1.60
C THR A 151 -3.23 -0.83 -1.29
N HIS A 152 -3.82 -1.71 -2.12
CA HIS A 152 -5.24 -2.06 -2.07
C HIS A 152 -5.71 -2.54 -0.69
N ALA A 153 -4.91 -3.40 -0.03
CA ALA A 153 -5.23 -3.93 1.29
C ALA A 153 -3.99 -4.37 2.07
N TYR A 154 -3.81 -3.85 3.27
CA TYR A 154 -2.72 -4.25 4.16
C TYR A 154 -3.04 -3.96 5.63
N MET A 155 -2.43 -4.74 6.53
CA MET A 155 -2.40 -4.45 7.95
C MET A 155 -1.06 -3.81 8.32
N ILE A 156 -1.09 -2.88 9.27
CA ILE A 156 0.09 -2.14 9.71
C ILE A 156 0.04 -1.94 11.23
N ASN A 157 1.20 -2.04 11.90
CA ASN A 157 1.28 -1.69 13.30
C ASN A 157 1.74 -0.24 13.52
N LEU A 158 1.54 0.27 14.73
CA LEU A 158 1.84 1.64 15.10
C LEU A 158 3.32 2.00 14.87
N GLU A 159 4.23 1.08 15.14
CA GLU A 159 5.66 1.31 14.95
C GLU A 159 6.03 1.46 13.46
N ALA A 160 5.38 0.70 12.56
CA ALA A 160 5.55 0.90 11.12
C ALA A 160 4.94 2.24 10.68
N ALA A 161 3.74 2.60 11.17
CA ALA A 161 3.12 3.88 10.87
C ALA A 161 4.04 5.05 11.28
N ARG A 162 4.62 5.02 12.49
CA ARG A 162 5.61 6.01 12.96
C ARG A 162 6.85 6.07 12.08
N SER A 163 7.31 4.93 11.56
CA SER A 163 8.50 4.86 10.72
C SER A 163 8.28 5.38 9.30
N ILE A 164 7.02 5.33 8.81
CA ILE A 164 6.67 5.70 7.43
C ILE A 164 6.17 7.14 7.34
N ILE A 165 5.53 7.64 8.42
CA ILE A 165 4.92 8.97 8.43
C ILE A 165 5.97 10.05 8.16
N GLU A 166 5.68 10.93 7.22
CA GLU A 166 6.53 12.05 6.86
C GLU A 166 5.72 13.34 6.83
N GLN A 167 6.31 14.42 7.34
CA GLN A 167 5.67 15.73 7.31
C GLN A 167 5.59 16.26 5.86
N TYR A 168 6.61 15.98 5.06
CA TYR A 168 6.73 16.37 3.66
C TYR A 168 7.17 15.16 2.82
N PRO A 169 6.21 14.30 2.41
CA PRO A 169 6.52 13.07 1.72
C PRO A 169 7.08 13.32 0.30
N PHE A 170 7.90 12.39 -0.18
CA PHE A 170 8.41 12.34 -1.53
C PHE A 170 8.34 10.92 -2.12
N ILE A 171 8.03 9.93 -1.28
CA ILE A 171 7.90 8.52 -1.64
C ILE A 171 6.43 8.20 -1.87
N LEU A 172 6.15 7.47 -2.94
CA LEU A 172 4.80 6.98 -3.26
C LEU A 172 4.35 5.93 -2.25
N ALA A 173 3.04 5.86 -2.00
CA ALA A 173 2.46 4.97 -0.99
C ALA A 173 2.79 3.49 -1.23
N ASP A 174 2.96 3.09 -2.49
CA ASP A 174 3.24 1.73 -2.93
C ASP A 174 4.74 1.43 -3.18
N ASP A 175 5.65 2.33 -2.81
CA ASP A 175 7.09 2.04 -2.83
C ASP A 175 7.49 1.20 -1.60
N TRP A 176 6.95 -0.02 -1.53
CA TRP A 176 7.18 -0.95 -0.44
C TRP A 176 8.63 -1.32 -0.24
N LYS A 177 9.43 -1.25 -1.31
CA LYS A 177 10.87 -1.44 -1.23
C LYS A 177 11.54 -0.37 -0.37
N PHE A 178 11.20 0.90 -0.59
CA PHE A 178 11.73 1.99 0.21
C PHE A 178 11.29 1.86 1.68
N ILE A 179 10.04 1.51 1.91
CA ILE A 179 9.48 1.27 3.26
C ILE A 179 10.25 0.15 3.97
N ARG A 180 10.51 -0.96 3.28
CA ARG A 180 11.35 -2.04 3.79
C ARG A 180 12.78 -1.58 4.08
N ASP A 181 13.38 -0.79 3.20
CA ASP A 181 14.75 -0.30 3.34
C ASP A 181 14.87 0.72 4.50
N LYS A 182 13.76 1.31 4.95
CA LYS A 182 13.65 2.07 6.21
C LYS A 182 13.60 1.18 7.47
N GLY A 183 13.67 -0.13 7.34
CA GLY A 183 13.67 -1.07 8.47
C GLY A 183 12.30 -1.63 8.84
N VAL A 184 11.26 -1.32 8.09
CA VAL A 184 9.94 -1.91 8.27
C VAL A 184 9.95 -3.34 7.70
N LYS A 185 9.57 -4.32 8.52
CA LYS A 185 9.39 -5.70 8.05
C LYS A 185 8.19 -5.76 7.11
N LEU A 186 8.41 -6.30 5.92
CA LEU A 186 7.35 -6.46 4.93
C LEU A 186 7.00 -7.93 4.78
N ARG A 187 5.77 -8.29 5.14
CA ARG A 187 5.20 -9.63 5.06
C ARG A 187 3.97 -9.63 4.16
N ALA A 188 3.53 -10.79 3.71
CA ALA A 188 2.30 -10.94 2.92
C ALA A 188 1.62 -12.27 3.18
N CYS A 189 0.31 -12.32 3.08
CA CYS A 189 -0.46 -13.58 3.03
C CYS A 189 -0.20 -14.30 1.70
N LEU A 190 0.00 -15.61 1.75
CA LEU A 190 0.24 -16.45 0.58
C LEU A 190 -0.67 -17.69 0.61
N PRO A 191 -1.65 -17.83 -0.30
CA PRO A 191 -2.05 -16.83 -1.28
C PRO A 191 -2.60 -15.56 -0.62
N HIS A 192 -2.68 -14.47 -1.39
CA HIS A 192 -3.29 -13.23 -0.93
C HIS A 192 -4.79 -13.42 -0.64
N LEU A 193 -5.38 -12.50 0.15
CA LEU A 193 -6.74 -12.63 0.67
C LEU A 193 -7.73 -11.67 0.01
N ILE A 194 -7.23 -10.59 -0.57
CA ILE A 194 -8.03 -9.47 -1.08
C ILE A 194 -7.52 -9.12 -2.47
N ASP A 195 -8.43 -9.03 -3.43
CA ASP A 195 -8.16 -8.65 -4.81
C ASP A 195 -8.54 -7.20 -5.07
N GLN A 196 -8.15 -6.67 -6.22
CA GLN A 196 -8.70 -5.45 -6.79
C GLN A 196 -9.85 -5.82 -7.73
N GLN A 197 -10.90 -5.01 -7.76
CA GLN A 197 -12.00 -5.20 -8.70
C GLN A 197 -11.58 -4.75 -10.11
N GLU A 198 -11.52 -5.66 -11.05
CA GLU A 198 -11.05 -5.42 -12.43
C GLU A 198 -11.88 -4.38 -13.21
N VAL A 199 -13.17 -4.21 -12.85
CA VAL A 199 -14.13 -3.35 -13.58
C VAL A 199 -13.99 -1.86 -13.22
N LEU A 200 -13.38 -1.54 -12.08
CA LEU A 200 -13.20 -0.16 -11.63
C LEU A 200 -11.87 0.38 -12.15
N ALA A 201 -11.93 1.17 -13.22
CA ALA A 201 -10.76 1.86 -13.74
C ALA A 201 -10.07 2.65 -12.61
N SER A 202 -8.77 2.43 -12.44
CA SER A 202 -7.96 3.19 -11.49
C SER A 202 -7.98 4.67 -11.90
N GLY A 203 -8.49 5.55 -11.05
CA GLY A 203 -8.50 7.00 -11.28
C GLY A 203 -7.10 7.62 -11.41
N ILE A 204 -6.03 6.84 -11.21
CA ILE A 204 -4.63 7.27 -11.34
C ILE A 204 -4.22 7.35 -12.82
N TYR A 205 -4.84 6.55 -13.71
CA TYR A 205 -4.40 6.37 -15.10
C TYR A 205 -5.20 7.14 -16.16
N GLU A 206 -6.17 7.98 -15.77
CA GLU A 206 -7.06 8.68 -16.72
C GLU A 206 -6.40 9.68 -17.66
N ASN A 207 -5.12 10.03 -17.50
CA ASN A 207 -4.39 10.89 -18.43
C ASN A 207 -3.18 10.17 -19.03
N ASN A 208 -3.30 9.79 -20.30
CA ASN A 208 -2.28 9.12 -21.13
C ASN A 208 -1.03 9.95 -21.44
N GLU A 209 -0.59 10.83 -20.58
CA GLU A 209 0.74 11.39 -20.70
C GLU A 209 1.77 10.35 -20.26
N ASN A 210 2.45 9.77 -21.24
CA ASN A 210 3.60 8.88 -21.07
C ASN A 210 4.76 9.66 -20.41
N ARG A 211 4.65 9.95 -19.11
CA ARG A 211 5.76 10.45 -18.29
C ARG A 211 6.62 9.25 -17.91
N GLY A 212 7.21 8.62 -18.96
CA GLY A 212 8.07 7.45 -18.78
C GLY A 212 9.22 7.73 -17.82
N MET A 213 9.54 6.74 -16.99
CA MET A 213 10.72 6.79 -16.13
C MET A 213 11.97 6.99 -17.00
N ASN A 214 12.66 8.12 -16.85
CA ASN A 214 13.98 8.32 -17.44
C ASN A 214 15.05 8.07 -16.38
N LYS A 215 15.63 6.87 -16.40
CA LYS A 215 16.67 6.49 -15.44
C LYS A 215 17.89 7.42 -15.46
N MET A 216 18.12 8.14 -16.54
CA MET A 216 19.22 9.12 -16.63
C MET A 216 19.06 10.28 -15.64
N ASN A 217 17.84 10.57 -15.20
CA ASN A 217 17.55 11.62 -14.22
C ASN A 217 17.89 11.18 -12.77
N MET A 218 18.17 9.89 -12.55
CA MET A 218 18.50 9.36 -11.23
C MET A 218 20.02 9.39 -10.98
N PRO A 219 20.45 9.55 -9.71
CA PRO A 219 21.84 9.35 -9.32
C PRO A 219 22.37 7.97 -9.75
N LEU A 220 23.63 7.90 -10.18
CA LEU A 220 24.22 6.66 -10.72
C LEU A 220 24.08 5.46 -9.75
N ILE A 221 24.35 5.67 -8.47
CA ILE A 221 24.25 4.63 -7.44
C ILE A 221 22.80 4.11 -7.35
N HIS A 222 21.81 5.00 -7.42
CA HIS A 222 20.42 4.61 -7.39
C HIS A 222 20.02 3.81 -8.64
N ARG A 223 20.54 4.19 -9.82
CA ARG A 223 20.35 3.44 -11.08
C ARG A 223 20.88 2.01 -10.96
N ILE A 224 22.10 1.85 -10.47
CA ILE A 224 22.73 0.52 -10.25
C ILE A 224 21.85 -0.32 -9.31
N HIS A 225 21.40 0.27 -8.22
CA HIS A 225 20.53 -0.39 -7.26
C HIS A 225 19.21 -0.86 -7.89
N MET A 226 18.56 -0.01 -8.70
CA MET A 226 17.33 -0.37 -9.42
C MET A 226 17.53 -1.51 -10.42
N TYR A 227 18.68 -1.57 -11.12
CA TYR A 227 19.02 -2.71 -11.99
C TYR A 227 19.23 -4.00 -11.20
N TRP A 228 19.90 -3.93 -10.07
CA TRP A 228 20.08 -5.07 -9.16
C TRP A 228 18.74 -5.62 -8.68
N ILE A 229 17.84 -4.75 -8.21
CA ILE A 229 16.49 -5.12 -7.77
C ILE A 229 15.72 -5.81 -8.90
N GLY A 230 15.72 -5.23 -10.09
CA GLY A 230 15.09 -5.83 -11.27
C GLY A 230 15.63 -7.22 -11.59
N GLY A 231 16.94 -7.43 -11.44
CA GLY A 231 17.59 -8.74 -11.59
C GLY A 231 17.08 -9.75 -10.56
N VAL A 232 17.04 -9.37 -9.29
CA VAL A 232 16.55 -10.24 -8.20
C VAL A 232 15.06 -10.58 -8.41
N LYS A 233 14.21 -9.61 -8.79
CA LYS A 233 12.79 -9.85 -9.09
C LYS A 233 12.61 -10.90 -10.21
N LYS A 234 13.40 -10.83 -11.27
CA LYS A 234 13.37 -11.82 -12.36
C LYS A 234 13.75 -13.23 -11.85
N ILE A 235 14.78 -13.34 -11.01
CA ILE A 235 15.17 -14.61 -10.40
C ILE A 235 14.05 -15.15 -9.50
N LEU A 236 13.49 -14.32 -8.65
CA LEU A 236 12.38 -14.73 -7.77
C LEU A 236 11.14 -15.18 -8.58
N ALA A 237 10.80 -14.46 -9.65
CA ALA A 237 9.70 -14.85 -10.53
C ALA A 237 9.97 -16.19 -11.22
N TYR A 238 11.20 -16.41 -11.73
CA TYR A 238 11.63 -17.68 -12.32
C TYR A 238 11.54 -18.86 -11.32
N LEU A 239 11.80 -18.60 -10.04
CA LEU A 239 11.66 -19.59 -8.96
C LEU A 239 10.21 -19.78 -8.49
N GLY A 240 9.20 -19.21 -9.17
CA GLY A 240 7.81 -19.27 -8.77
C GLY A 240 7.51 -18.47 -7.48
N ARG A 241 8.33 -17.44 -7.17
CA ARG A 241 8.20 -16.62 -5.97
C ARG A 241 7.64 -15.22 -6.28
N PHE A 242 6.65 -15.19 -7.14
CA PHE A 242 5.84 -14.02 -7.44
C PHE A 242 4.37 -14.38 -7.23
N GLU A 243 3.68 -13.63 -6.39
CA GLU A 243 2.22 -13.71 -6.21
C GLU A 243 1.59 -12.61 -7.03
N ASN A 244 0.78 -12.99 -8.01
CA ASN A 244 0.05 -12.04 -8.85
C ASN A 244 -1.16 -11.46 -8.10
N CYS A 245 -1.68 -10.34 -8.60
CA CYS A 245 -2.91 -9.73 -8.11
C CYS A 245 -4.09 -10.28 -8.90
#